data_a270985a32a6ea2a50addc551a295888
#
_entry.id   a270985a32a6ea2a50addc551a295888
#
_cell.length_a   1.000
_cell.length_b   1.000
_cell.length_c   1.000
_cell.angle_alpha   90.00
_cell.angle_beta   90.00
_cell.angle_gamma   90.00
#
_symmetry.space_group_name_H-M   'P 1'
#
loop_
_entity.id
_entity.type
_entity.pdbx_description
1 polymer ?
#
loop_
_entity_poly.entity_id
_entity_poly.type
_entity_poly.pdbx_seq_one_letter_code
_entity_poly.pdbx_strand_id
1 'polypeptide(L)'
;MKSIQKLILLLCVVFAVSACGYHNSATEPNRVGEQFREVAIAKVENPTLERWLEPKLRSMMRDEITRRGQLVWTDKSKAEALFNIRILELSDGSRILGDQDVTLKYDMTLKLQMKVTSATDGALIWNSGPLEVTESYYVGQEEETKQLIIKLMVRRLVDRMNQAY
;
A
#
# COMPACT_ATOMS: atom_id res chain seq x y z
N MET A 1 10.90 -54.02 8.10
CA MET A 1 9.72 -53.21 8.50
C MET A 1 10.11 -51.83 9.05
N LYS A 2 11.06 -51.69 9.96
CA LYS A 2 11.47 -50.39 10.53
C LYS A 2 12.04 -49.36 9.51
N SER A 3 12.72 -49.84 8.44
CA SER A 3 13.27 -48.96 7.39
C SER A 3 12.20 -48.37 6.48
N ILE A 4 11.15 -49.12 6.15
CA ILE A 4 10.03 -48.69 5.32
C ILE A 4 9.21 -47.65 6.07
N GLN A 5 8.99 -47.83 7.39
CA GLN A 5 8.30 -46.83 8.23
C GLN A 5 9.06 -45.50 8.30
N LYS A 6 10.41 -45.56 8.41
CA LYS A 6 11.22 -44.32 8.39
C LYS A 6 11.16 -43.61 7.04
N LEU A 7 11.13 -44.36 5.93
CA LEU A 7 11.02 -43.80 4.59
C LEU A 7 9.66 -43.12 4.37
N ILE A 8 8.57 -43.75 4.83
CA ILE A 8 7.21 -43.17 4.74
C ILE A 8 7.12 -41.91 5.59
N LEU A 9 7.67 -41.91 6.82
CA LEU A 9 7.68 -40.74 7.69
C LEU A 9 8.47 -39.57 7.07
N LEU A 10 9.61 -39.84 6.47
CA LEU A 10 10.42 -38.86 5.76
C LEU A 10 9.65 -38.25 4.57
N LEU A 11 8.97 -39.10 3.81
CA LEU A 11 8.14 -38.65 2.67
C LEU A 11 6.98 -37.77 3.10
N CYS A 12 6.31 -38.12 4.19
CA CYS A 12 5.22 -37.30 4.77
C CYS A 12 5.72 -35.90 5.25
N VAL A 13 6.92 -35.83 5.85
CA VAL A 13 7.52 -34.57 6.29
C VAL A 13 7.86 -33.68 5.08
N VAL A 14 8.41 -34.26 4.00
CA VAL A 14 8.72 -33.51 2.78
C VAL A 14 7.45 -32.96 2.13
N PHE A 15 6.36 -33.74 2.09
CA PHE A 15 5.06 -33.23 1.59
C PHE A 15 4.44 -32.16 2.47
N ALA A 16 4.59 -32.25 3.80
CA ALA A 16 4.08 -31.23 4.73
C ALA A 16 4.79 -29.86 4.59
N VAL A 17 6.09 -29.88 4.27
CA VAL A 17 6.87 -28.63 4.09
C VAL A 17 6.56 -27.98 2.73
N SER A 18 6.17 -28.75 1.71
CA SER A 18 5.78 -28.23 0.39
C SER A 18 4.39 -27.61 0.39
N ALA A 19 3.56 -27.85 1.41
CA ALA A 19 2.21 -27.29 1.54
C ALA A 19 2.15 -25.87 2.12
N CYS A 20 3.27 -25.30 2.60
CA CYS A 20 3.37 -23.88 2.87
C CYS A 20 3.41 -23.12 1.54
N GLY A 21 2.23 -22.86 0.98
CA GLY A 21 2.04 -22.02 -0.20
C GLY A 21 2.51 -20.60 0.09
N TYR A 22 3.75 -20.26 -0.23
CA TYR A 22 4.21 -18.88 -0.32
C TYR A 22 3.49 -18.23 -1.50
N HIS A 23 2.41 -17.54 -1.19
CA HIS A 23 1.67 -16.75 -2.18
C HIS A 23 2.42 -15.43 -2.41
N ASN A 24 2.94 -15.25 -3.61
CA ASN A 24 3.60 -14.01 -3.99
C ASN A 24 2.53 -13.03 -4.49
N SER A 25 2.01 -12.21 -3.59
CA SER A 25 0.98 -11.18 -3.89
C SER A 25 1.39 -10.16 -4.96
N ALA A 26 2.66 -10.13 -5.37
CA ALA A 26 3.14 -9.25 -6.44
C ALA A 26 2.77 -9.74 -7.85
N THR A 27 2.37 -11.00 -8.00
CA THR A 27 2.03 -11.64 -9.29
C THR A 27 0.56 -12.02 -9.41
N GLU A 28 -0.27 -11.76 -8.38
CA GLU A 28 -1.70 -12.01 -8.48
C GLU A 28 -2.37 -11.04 -9.46
N PRO A 29 -3.32 -11.53 -10.29
CA PRO A 29 -4.07 -10.68 -11.19
C PRO A 29 -4.90 -9.68 -10.37
N ASN A 30 -4.69 -8.41 -10.67
CA ASN A 30 -5.36 -7.29 -10.05
C ASN A 30 -6.70 -7.08 -10.77
N ARG A 31 -7.83 -7.09 -10.06
CA ARG A 31 -9.16 -6.85 -10.66
C ARG A 31 -9.23 -5.55 -11.48
N VAL A 32 -8.54 -4.52 -11.03
CA VAL A 32 -8.43 -3.29 -11.81
C VAL A 32 -7.60 -3.55 -13.06
N GLY A 33 -6.48 -4.28 -12.97
CA GLY A 33 -5.61 -4.63 -14.10
C GLY A 33 -6.17 -5.69 -15.06
N GLU A 34 -7.16 -6.49 -14.63
CA GLU A 34 -7.89 -7.40 -15.52
C GLU A 34 -8.88 -6.68 -16.43
N GLN A 35 -9.47 -5.60 -15.91
CA GLN A 35 -10.49 -4.82 -16.63
C GLN A 35 -9.92 -3.58 -17.32
N PHE A 36 -8.89 -2.98 -16.73
CA PHE A 36 -8.34 -1.69 -17.16
C PHE A 36 -6.81 -1.76 -17.14
N ARG A 37 -6.21 -1.38 -18.25
CA ARG A 37 -4.76 -1.36 -18.37
C ARG A 37 -4.18 0.05 -18.24
N GLU A 38 -4.85 1.03 -18.78
CA GLU A 38 -4.42 2.42 -18.80
C GLU A 38 -5.08 3.22 -17.67
N VAL A 39 -4.26 3.79 -16.79
CA VAL A 39 -4.72 4.48 -15.58
C VAL A 39 -4.14 5.88 -15.45
N ALA A 40 -4.86 6.78 -14.80
CA ALA A 40 -4.37 8.11 -14.44
C ALA A 40 -4.78 8.48 -13.01
N ILE A 41 -3.97 9.31 -12.34
CA ILE A 41 -4.38 9.94 -11.08
C ILE A 41 -5.20 11.17 -11.43
N ALA A 42 -6.52 11.08 -11.26
CA ALA A 42 -7.43 12.18 -11.56
C ALA A 42 -7.34 13.30 -10.53
N LYS A 43 -7.33 12.93 -9.23
CA LYS A 43 -7.33 13.87 -8.12
C LYS A 43 -6.61 13.30 -6.91
N VAL A 44 -5.88 14.16 -6.21
CA VAL A 44 -5.46 13.95 -4.82
C VAL A 44 -6.01 15.11 -4.00
N GLU A 45 -6.90 14.81 -3.08
CA GLU A 45 -7.45 15.77 -2.13
C GLU A 45 -6.56 15.75 -0.88
N ASN A 46 -5.95 16.88 -0.59
CA ASN A 46 -5.14 17.06 0.61
C ASN A 46 -5.70 18.21 1.45
N PRO A 47 -6.57 17.92 2.44
CA PRO A 47 -7.09 18.94 3.35
C PRO A 47 -6.10 19.32 4.46
N THR A 48 -4.95 18.66 4.55
CA THR A 48 -3.93 18.97 5.55
C THR A 48 -3.12 20.21 5.16
N LEU A 49 -2.36 20.77 6.10
CA LEU A 49 -1.45 21.88 5.83
C LEU A 49 -0.16 21.46 5.15
N GLU A 50 0.07 20.16 5.03
CA GLU A 50 1.30 19.55 4.51
C GLU A 50 1.30 19.52 2.97
N ARG A 51 1.68 20.64 2.35
CA ARG A 51 1.66 20.80 0.88
C ARG A 51 2.59 19.83 0.13
N TRP A 52 3.65 19.35 0.79
CA TRP A 52 4.61 18.40 0.22
C TRP A 52 4.01 16.99 0.01
N LEU A 53 2.96 16.65 0.76
CA LEU A 53 2.40 15.30 0.83
C LEU A 53 1.76 14.86 -0.50
N GLU A 54 0.99 15.74 -1.15
CA GLU A 54 0.34 15.43 -2.43
C GLU A 54 1.33 15.08 -3.55
N PRO A 55 2.32 15.93 -3.90
CA PRO A 55 3.25 15.61 -4.98
C PRO A 55 4.09 14.37 -4.66
N LYS A 56 4.46 14.16 -3.40
CA LYS A 56 5.21 12.99 -2.99
C LYS A 56 4.39 11.71 -3.11
N LEU A 57 3.12 11.74 -2.67
CA LEU A 57 2.21 10.61 -2.79
C LEU A 57 1.97 10.24 -4.26
N ARG A 58 1.78 11.23 -5.15
CA ARG A 58 1.65 11.02 -6.60
C ARG A 58 2.89 10.34 -7.19
N SER A 59 4.08 10.82 -6.86
CA SER A 59 5.34 10.24 -7.33
C SER A 59 5.47 8.78 -6.86
N MET A 60 5.36 8.54 -5.57
CA MET A 60 5.51 7.20 -5.00
C MET A 60 4.46 6.21 -5.50
N MET A 61 3.23 6.67 -5.75
CA MET A 61 2.19 5.82 -6.34
C MET A 61 2.55 5.41 -7.78
N ARG A 62 3.06 6.35 -8.58
CA ARG A 62 3.53 6.04 -9.94
C ARG A 62 4.67 5.05 -9.93
N ASP A 63 5.66 5.27 -9.08
CA ASP A 63 6.84 4.40 -8.96
C ASP A 63 6.43 2.97 -8.57
N GLU A 64 5.53 2.82 -7.59
CA GLU A 64 5.08 1.51 -7.11
C GLU A 64 4.28 0.75 -8.18
N ILE A 65 3.35 1.40 -8.85
CA ILE A 65 2.55 0.78 -9.92
C ILE A 65 3.42 0.43 -11.12
N THR A 66 4.34 1.31 -11.52
CA THR A 66 5.29 1.04 -12.60
C THR A 66 6.19 -0.16 -12.26
N ARG A 67 6.66 -0.22 -11.02
CA ARG A 67 7.48 -1.33 -10.54
C ARG A 67 6.76 -2.68 -10.60
N ARG A 68 5.45 -2.70 -10.37
CA ARG A 68 4.64 -3.94 -10.45
C ARG A 68 4.30 -4.33 -11.89
N GLY A 69 4.31 -3.41 -12.83
CA GLY A 69 4.15 -3.66 -14.26
C GLY A 69 2.75 -4.13 -14.70
N GLN A 70 1.74 -4.06 -13.81
CA GLN A 70 0.38 -4.52 -14.10
C GLN A 70 -0.49 -3.45 -14.77
N LEU A 71 -0.20 -2.19 -14.51
CA LEU A 71 -0.93 -1.03 -15.02
C LEU A 71 0.04 -0.06 -15.71
N VAL A 72 -0.46 0.68 -16.69
CA VAL A 72 0.31 1.65 -17.47
C VAL A 72 -0.24 3.05 -17.21
N TRP A 73 0.65 3.98 -16.89
CA TRP A 73 0.28 5.38 -16.72
C TRP A 73 0.04 6.05 -18.07
N THR A 74 -1.06 6.79 -18.17
CA THR A 74 -1.40 7.59 -19.34
C THR A 74 -1.97 8.94 -18.93
N ASP A 75 -2.26 9.78 -19.91
CA ASP A 75 -2.97 11.03 -19.68
C ASP A 75 -4.41 10.77 -19.26
N LYS A 76 -4.99 11.66 -18.43
CA LYS A 76 -6.36 11.53 -17.94
C LYS A 76 -7.39 11.37 -19.08
N SER A 77 -7.13 11.98 -20.23
CA SER A 77 -8.01 11.91 -21.40
C SER A 77 -7.99 10.57 -22.13
N LYS A 78 -6.98 9.74 -21.90
CA LYS A 78 -6.81 8.42 -22.51
C LYS A 78 -6.99 7.28 -21.51
N ALA A 79 -7.03 7.59 -20.23
CA ALA A 79 -7.14 6.60 -19.17
C ALA A 79 -8.48 5.87 -19.24
N GLU A 80 -8.46 4.59 -18.97
CA GLU A 80 -9.63 3.73 -18.82
C GLU A 80 -10.18 3.79 -17.39
N ALA A 81 -9.26 3.92 -16.40
CA ALA A 81 -9.62 4.07 -14.99
C ALA A 81 -8.89 5.24 -14.32
N LEU A 82 -9.58 5.88 -13.39
CA LEU A 82 -9.14 7.09 -12.71
C LEU A 82 -8.97 6.83 -11.21
N PHE A 83 -7.80 7.16 -10.68
CA PHE A 83 -7.50 7.09 -9.26
C PHE A 83 -7.83 8.42 -8.59
N ASN A 84 -8.72 8.38 -7.61
CA ASN A 84 -9.10 9.48 -6.76
C ASN A 84 -8.64 9.18 -5.34
N ILE A 85 -7.64 9.91 -4.86
CA ILE A 85 -7.04 9.71 -3.54
C ILE A 85 -7.49 10.85 -2.65
N ARG A 86 -7.93 10.55 -1.44
CA ARG A 86 -8.26 11.54 -0.42
C ARG A 86 -7.43 11.26 0.81
N ILE A 87 -6.59 12.21 1.18
CA ILE A 87 -5.89 12.23 2.44
C ILE A 87 -6.90 12.60 3.50
N LEU A 88 -7.02 11.80 4.55
CA LEU A 88 -7.97 12.03 5.64
C LEU A 88 -7.27 12.72 6.80
N GLU A 89 -6.03 12.31 7.10
CA GLU A 89 -5.26 12.82 8.22
C GLU A 89 -3.76 12.59 7.97
N LEU A 90 -2.95 13.55 8.38
CA LEU A 90 -1.55 13.35 8.72
C LEU A 90 -1.36 13.98 10.09
N SER A 91 -1.06 13.18 11.09
CA SER A 91 -0.85 13.63 12.46
C SER A 91 0.51 13.18 12.97
N ASP A 92 1.05 13.98 13.85
CA ASP A 92 2.31 13.77 14.53
C ASP A 92 2.09 13.99 16.03
N GLY A 93 2.38 12.98 16.84
CA GLY A 93 2.09 12.99 18.28
C GLY A 93 3.23 12.40 19.11
N SER A 94 3.39 12.90 20.32
CA SER A 94 4.34 12.31 21.28
C SER A 94 3.81 10.97 21.79
N ARG A 95 4.70 9.95 21.84
CA ARG A 95 4.35 8.62 22.34
C ARG A 95 4.97 8.33 23.72
N ILE A 96 6.23 8.71 23.88
CA ILE A 96 7.00 8.45 25.11
C ILE A 96 7.60 9.76 25.60
N LEU A 97 7.31 10.10 26.84
CA LEU A 97 7.96 11.20 27.56
C LEU A 97 9.11 10.61 28.38
N GLY A 98 10.27 11.25 28.31
CA GLY A 98 11.40 10.97 29.18
C GLY A 98 11.33 11.72 30.50
N ASP A 99 12.40 11.68 31.26
CA ASP A 99 12.55 12.50 32.46
C ASP A 99 12.41 13.99 32.14
N GLN A 100 11.74 14.74 32.99
CA GLN A 100 11.47 16.18 32.84
C GLN A 100 10.57 16.54 31.62
N ASP A 101 9.62 15.64 31.25
CA ASP A 101 8.67 15.85 30.14
C ASP A 101 9.33 16.03 28.76
N VAL A 102 10.55 15.57 28.55
CA VAL A 102 11.20 15.56 27.24
C VAL A 102 10.65 14.41 26.41
N THR A 103 10.04 14.71 25.26
CA THR A 103 9.55 13.69 24.34
C THR A 103 10.74 12.95 23.70
N LEU A 104 10.80 11.65 23.90
CA LEU A 104 11.85 10.79 23.36
C LEU A 104 11.43 10.09 22.07
N LYS A 105 10.13 9.85 21.90
CA LYS A 105 9.59 9.11 20.74
C LYS A 105 8.28 9.73 20.28
N TYR A 106 8.16 9.85 18.97
CA TYR A 106 6.97 10.35 18.28
C TYR A 106 6.31 9.26 17.45
N ASP A 107 5.03 9.39 17.20
CA ASP A 107 4.30 8.57 16.23
C ASP A 107 3.74 9.48 15.14
N MET A 108 4.08 9.16 13.89
CA MET A 108 3.48 9.78 12.72
C MET A 108 2.42 8.85 12.16
N THR A 109 1.21 9.37 11.96
CA THR A 109 0.07 8.60 11.44
C THR A 109 -0.43 9.25 10.15
N LEU A 110 -0.50 8.44 9.07
CA LEU A 110 -1.11 8.82 7.80
C LEU A 110 -2.37 8.00 7.58
N LYS A 111 -3.50 8.69 7.35
CA LYS A 111 -4.78 8.09 6.94
C LYS A 111 -5.17 8.60 5.58
N LEU A 112 -5.56 7.69 4.69
CA LEU A 112 -6.10 8.06 3.39
C LEU A 112 -7.10 7.01 2.88
N GLN A 113 -7.80 7.37 1.82
CA GLN A 113 -8.72 6.51 1.08
C GLN A 113 -8.47 6.69 -0.42
N MET A 114 -8.55 5.61 -1.18
CA MET A 114 -8.50 5.65 -2.64
C MET A 114 -9.74 5.02 -3.24
N LYS A 115 -10.31 5.70 -4.23
CA LYS A 115 -11.38 5.17 -5.09
C LYS A 115 -10.84 5.07 -6.51
N VAL A 116 -11.15 3.98 -7.18
CA VAL A 116 -10.91 3.79 -8.60
C VAL A 116 -12.25 3.85 -9.31
N THR A 117 -12.36 4.73 -10.29
CA THR A 117 -13.59 4.92 -11.09
C THR A 117 -13.29 4.71 -12.57
N SER A 118 -14.25 4.23 -13.31
CA SER A 118 -14.20 4.17 -14.77
C SER A 118 -14.10 5.58 -15.35
N ALA A 119 -13.23 5.77 -16.32
CA ALA A 119 -13.08 7.07 -16.98
C ALA A 119 -14.24 7.35 -17.95
N THR A 120 -14.96 6.31 -18.42
CA THR A 120 -16.03 6.42 -19.42
C THR A 120 -17.33 6.90 -18.80
N ASP A 121 -17.75 6.30 -17.68
CA ASP A 121 -19.06 6.52 -17.07
C ASP A 121 -18.99 6.96 -15.60
N GLY A 122 -17.78 7.03 -15.02
CA GLY A 122 -17.58 7.40 -13.63
C GLY A 122 -17.99 6.33 -12.61
N ALA A 123 -18.36 5.13 -13.05
CA ALA A 123 -18.76 4.05 -12.17
C ALA A 123 -17.64 3.69 -11.20
N LEU A 124 -18.00 3.39 -9.95
CA LEU A 124 -17.04 2.95 -8.93
C LEU A 124 -16.60 1.51 -9.23
N ILE A 125 -15.31 1.34 -9.52
CA ILE A 125 -14.70 0.03 -9.78
C ILE A 125 -14.20 -0.58 -8.47
N TRP A 126 -13.52 0.23 -7.66
CA TRP A 126 -12.91 -0.22 -6.41
C TRP A 126 -12.79 0.91 -5.40
N ASN A 127 -12.79 0.53 -4.11
CA ASN A 127 -12.64 1.45 -2.99
C ASN A 127 -11.82 0.79 -1.88
N SER A 128 -10.73 1.42 -1.49
CA SER A 128 -9.88 0.91 -0.41
C SER A 128 -10.59 0.93 0.96
N GLY A 129 -11.61 1.77 1.14
CA GLY A 129 -11.97 2.23 2.47
C GLY A 129 -10.85 3.07 3.10
N PRO A 130 -11.03 3.57 4.32
CA PRO A 130 -9.96 4.22 5.06
C PRO A 130 -8.81 3.24 5.36
N LEU A 131 -7.59 3.67 5.06
CA LEU A 131 -6.36 2.96 5.41
C LEU A 131 -5.53 3.84 6.33
N GLU A 132 -4.88 3.22 7.30
CA GLU A 132 -4.04 3.89 8.28
C GLU A 132 -2.68 3.19 8.37
N VAL A 133 -1.62 3.99 8.42
CA VAL A 133 -0.25 3.56 8.72
C VAL A 133 0.29 4.47 9.81
N THR A 134 0.94 3.89 10.80
CA THR A 134 1.61 4.63 11.87
C THR A 134 3.05 4.14 11.97
N GLU A 135 3.98 5.07 11.99
CA GLU A 135 5.40 4.83 12.17
C GLU A 135 5.95 5.65 13.34
N SER A 136 6.76 5.00 14.17
CA SER A 136 7.40 5.67 15.29
C SER A 136 8.80 6.13 14.93
N TYR A 137 9.23 7.28 15.47
CA TYR A 137 10.54 7.84 15.21
C TYR A 137 11.12 8.59 16.42
N TYR A 138 12.43 8.79 16.41
CA TYR A 138 13.13 9.59 17.39
C TYR A 138 13.41 11.00 16.86
N VAL A 139 13.73 11.92 17.75
CA VAL A 139 14.15 13.28 17.38
C VAL A 139 15.20 13.25 16.28
N GLY A 140 14.99 14.01 15.22
CA GLY A 140 15.91 14.10 14.07
C GLY A 140 15.63 13.10 12.94
N GLN A 141 14.68 12.15 13.10
CA GLN A 141 14.32 11.15 12.08
C GLN A 141 13.00 11.49 11.34
N GLU A 142 12.44 12.66 11.58
CA GLU A 142 11.13 13.06 11.05
C GLU A 142 11.06 12.96 9.52
N GLU A 143 12.06 13.50 8.83
CA GLU A 143 12.05 13.53 7.35
C GLU A 143 12.17 12.13 6.73
N GLU A 144 12.97 11.26 7.33
CA GLU A 144 13.05 9.85 6.91
C GLU A 144 11.72 9.14 7.13
N THR A 145 11.08 9.39 8.26
CA THR A 145 9.77 8.82 8.62
C THR A 145 8.67 9.29 7.69
N LYS A 146 8.67 10.55 7.25
CA LYS A 146 7.77 11.07 6.21
C LYS A 146 7.88 10.27 4.91
N GLN A 147 9.09 9.95 4.49
CA GLN A 147 9.32 9.14 3.29
C GLN A 147 8.83 7.70 3.48
N LEU A 148 9.15 7.11 4.63
CA LEU A 148 8.80 5.74 4.96
C LEU A 148 7.30 5.54 5.03
N ILE A 149 6.58 6.40 5.74
CA ILE A 149 5.13 6.26 5.95
C ILE A 149 4.34 6.33 4.64
N ILE A 150 4.73 7.21 3.70
CA ILE A 150 4.11 7.27 2.38
C ILE A 150 4.41 6.00 1.60
N LYS A 151 5.66 5.52 1.62
CA LYS A 151 6.06 4.29 0.95
C LYS A 151 5.25 3.09 1.44
N LEU A 152 5.07 2.95 2.75
CA LEU A 152 4.28 1.88 3.36
C LEU A 152 2.80 2.01 3.00
N MET A 153 2.24 3.21 3.05
CA MET A 153 0.87 3.48 2.68
C MET A 153 0.59 3.13 1.21
N VAL A 154 1.45 3.55 0.30
CA VAL A 154 1.33 3.25 -1.13
C VAL A 154 1.38 1.75 -1.38
N ARG A 155 2.33 1.04 -0.77
CA ARG A 155 2.41 -0.42 -0.86
C ARG A 155 1.13 -1.09 -0.37
N ARG A 156 0.64 -0.69 0.81
CA ARG A 156 -0.60 -1.22 1.39
C ARG A 156 -1.82 -0.97 0.50
N LEU A 157 -1.91 0.21 -0.14
CA LEU A 157 -2.97 0.52 -1.10
C LEU A 157 -2.95 -0.42 -2.31
N VAL A 158 -1.78 -0.59 -2.93
CA VAL A 158 -1.63 -1.42 -4.12
C VAL A 158 -1.80 -2.90 -3.79
N ASP A 159 -1.30 -3.36 -2.63
CA ASP A 159 -1.53 -4.72 -2.15
C ASP A 159 -3.02 -4.99 -1.94
N ARG A 160 -3.74 -4.06 -1.31
CA ARG A 160 -5.19 -4.19 -1.07
C ARG A 160 -5.99 -4.16 -2.37
N MET A 161 -5.56 -3.40 -3.36
CA MET A 161 -6.17 -3.39 -4.69
C MET A 161 -6.00 -4.74 -5.40
N ASN A 162 -4.87 -5.41 -5.20
CA ASN A 162 -4.59 -6.74 -5.76
C ASN A 162 -5.34 -7.86 -5.02
N GLN A 163 -5.63 -7.69 -3.73
CA GLN A 163 -6.31 -8.67 -2.88
C GLN A 163 -7.84 -8.51 -2.85
N ALA A 164 -8.42 -7.56 -3.58
CA ALA A 164 -9.86 -7.35 -3.59
C ALA A 164 -10.58 -8.54 -4.23
N TYR A 165 -11.20 -9.38 -3.39
CA TYR A 165 -12.07 -10.49 -3.75
C TYR A 165 -13.45 -10.02 -4.24
#